data_3f5c1f059bbed4e4b5253e4a7da939de
#
_entry.id   3f5c1f059bbed4e4b5253e4a7da939de
#
_cell.length_a   1.000
_cell.length_b   1.000
_cell.length_c   1.000
_cell.angle_alpha   90.00
_cell.angle_beta   90.00
_cell.angle_gamma   90.00
#
_symmetry.space_group_name_H-M   'P 1'
#
loop_
_entity.id
_entity.type
_entity.pdbx_description
1 polymer ?
#
loop_
_entity_poly.entity_id
_entity_poly.type
_entity_poly.pdbx_seq_one_letter_code
_entity_poly.pdbx_strand_id
1 'polypeptide(L)'
;EGLVDKHYTTLIEKQIEGFKSFSQGRVEVAPVQHLDFGSNGDVCIKSGFIKNAKKFVVKCAGGFPGNAKLNKSTSSGLMMVFDQMTGDTDAILFDGGFLTDVRTAIAGAIAATKLAPQSGALKAIGIVGTGLQARFQLRWLRIVNIVAPVYVWGRSMEKSAAYAKEMTAEGFEVTVCEQVEELCNNCNLIVTTTSARSAIVHDVLPGTHITAMGSDGLGKRELSKVLVEKADFRVADSRKQCLAFGELSCLPKSEHDSVRELGEVLLDPNGKYDRGGEDDQRITIFDSTGVAIQDVCIACGVL
;
A
#
# COMPACT_ATOMS: atom_id res chain seq x y z
N GLU A 1 12.60 -2.68 14.58
CA GLU A 1 13.28 -2.64 13.26
C GLU A 1 14.09 -3.90 13.04
N GLY A 2 15.09 -4.24 13.85
CA GLY A 2 15.99 -5.38 13.62
C GLY A 2 15.32 -6.76 13.48
N LEU A 3 14.09 -6.97 13.92
CA LEU A 3 13.32 -8.19 13.66
C LEU A 3 12.79 -8.23 12.22
N VAL A 4 12.35 -7.10 11.69
CA VAL A 4 11.85 -6.99 10.31
C VAL A 4 12.99 -7.22 9.32
N ASP A 5 14.15 -6.61 9.57
CA ASP A 5 15.34 -6.73 8.70
C ASP A 5 15.86 -8.17 8.57
N LYS A 6 15.68 -8.99 9.62
CA LYS A 6 16.06 -10.40 9.61
C LYS A 6 15.04 -11.33 8.97
N HIS A 7 13.77 -10.89 8.85
CA HIS A 7 12.64 -11.75 8.49
C HIS A 7 11.84 -11.25 7.29
N TYR A 8 12.33 -10.27 6.54
CA TYR A 8 11.56 -9.67 5.45
C TYR A 8 11.01 -10.69 4.44
N THR A 9 11.77 -11.72 4.10
CA THR A 9 11.29 -12.80 3.19
C THR A 9 10.07 -13.51 3.79
N THR A 10 10.17 -13.94 5.05
CA THR A 10 9.06 -14.59 5.76
C THR A 10 7.85 -13.68 5.88
N LEU A 11 8.05 -12.38 6.12
CA LEU A 11 6.95 -11.41 6.21
C LEU A 11 6.25 -11.23 4.87
N ILE A 12 6.99 -11.19 3.76
CA ILE A 12 6.42 -11.16 2.40
C ILE A 12 5.62 -12.43 2.14
N GLU A 13 6.18 -13.60 2.40
CA GLU A 13 5.50 -14.89 2.20
C GLU A 13 4.19 -14.98 3.01
N LYS A 14 4.21 -14.57 4.27
CA LYS A 14 3.00 -14.54 5.11
C LYS A 14 1.94 -13.55 4.57
N GLN A 15 2.36 -12.39 4.08
CA GLN A 15 1.43 -11.43 3.45
C GLN A 15 0.82 -12.01 2.16
N ILE A 16 1.61 -12.66 1.33
CA ILE A 16 1.14 -13.36 0.11
C ILE A 16 0.08 -14.40 0.47
N GLU A 17 0.37 -15.27 1.46
CA GLU A 17 -0.60 -16.28 1.92
C GLU A 17 -1.84 -15.65 2.57
N GLY A 18 -1.69 -14.53 3.24
CA GLY A 18 -2.80 -13.73 3.77
C GLY A 18 -3.74 -13.24 2.68
N PHE A 19 -3.21 -12.60 1.63
CA PHE A 19 -4.01 -12.13 0.49
C PHE A 19 -4.68 -13.29 -0.25
N LYS A 20 -3.96 -14.40 -0.51
CA LYS A 20 -4.53 -15.61 -1.10
C LYS A 20 -5.69 -16.16 -0.25
N SER A 21 -5.48 -16.28 1.06
CA SER A 21 -6.50 -16.74 1.99
C SER A 21 -7.72 -15.83 2.03
N PHE A 22 -7.52 -14.52 1.93
CA PHE A 22 -8.58 -13.53 1.89
C PHE A 22 -9.47 -13.73 0.65
N SER A 23 -8.88 -13.77 -0.54
CA SER A 23 -9.62 -13.97 -1.79
C SER A 23 -10.26 -15.35 -1.92
N GLN A 24 -9.80 -16.35 -1.16
CA GLN A 24 -10.44 -17.67 -1.06
C GLN A 24 -11.59 -17.74 -0.04
N GLY A 25 -11.94 -16.64 0.62
CA GLY A 25 -12.97 -16.61 1.66
C GLY A 25 -12.60 -17.33 2.96
N ARG A 26 -11.31 -17.58 3.18
CA ARG A 26 -10.78 -18.23 4.39
C ARG A 26 -10.46 -17.26 5.51
N VAL A 27 -10.71 -15.96 5.32
CA VAL A 27 -10.44 -14.91 6.30
C VAL A 27 -11.75 -14.32 6.79
N GLU A 28 -11.84 -14.09 8.10
CA GLU A 28 -12.88 -13.27 8.70
C GLU A 28 -12.28 -11.94 9.14
N VAL A 29 -12.88 -10.84 8.72
CA VAL A 29 -12.54 -9.48 9.13
C VAL A 29 -13.76 -8.80 9.71
N ALA A 30 -13.62 -8.21 10.88
CA ALA A 30 -14.69 -7.42 11.47
C ALA A 30 -14.84 -6.08 10.75
N PRO A 31 -16.03 -5.45 10.80
CA PRO A 31 -16.18 -4.07 10.35
C PRO A 31 -15.16 -3.15 11.03
N VAL A 32 -14.56 -2.26 10.25
CA VAL A 32 -13.60 -1.29 10.77
C VAL A 32 -14.33 -0.31 11.69
N GLN A 33 -13.85 -0.15 12.93
CA GLN A 33 -14.30 0.93 13.79
C GLN A 33 -13.40 2.15 13.55
N HIS A 34 -13.99 3.27 13.24
CA HIS A 34 -13.31 4.53 12.96
C HIS A 34 -13.74 5.58 13.99
N LEU A 35 -12.75 6.14 14.68
CA LEU A 35 -12.91 7.24 15.63
C LEU A 35 -12.30 8.48 15.01
N ASP A 36 -13.12 9.45 14.66
CA ASP A 36 -12.71 10.72 14.06
C ASP A 36 -12.64 11.82 15.14
N PHE A 37 -11.47 12.42 15.31
CA PHE A 37 -11.22 13.53 16.22
C PHE A 37 -11.13 14.88 15.48
N GLY A 38 -11.72 14.96 14.30
CA GLY A 38 -11.73 16.14 13.45
C GLY A 38 -10.34 16.54 12.97
N SER A 39 -9.97 17.81 13.18
CA SER A 39 -8.66 18.32 12.76
C SER A 39 -7.46 17.74 13.53
N ASN A 40 -7.70 17.05 14.64
CA ASN A 40 -6.63 16.47 15.44
C ASN A 40 -6.10 15.17 14.85
N GLY A 41 -6.96 14.36 14.24
CA GLY A 41 -6.60 13.07 13.68
C GLY A 41 -7.70 12.03 13.79
N ASP A 42 -7.36 10.78 13.55
CA ASP A 42 -8.28 9.65 13.60
C ASP A 42 -7.61 8.37 14.10
N VAL A 43 -8.44 7.42 14.51
CA VAL A 43 -8.01 6.07 14.90
C VAL A 43 -8.90 5.04 14.23
N CYS A 44 -8.28 4.02 13.62
CA CYS A 44 -8.95 2.84 13.10
C CYS A 44 -8.65 1.62 13.98
N ILE A 45 -9.70 0.90 14.40
CA ILE A 45 -9.59 -0.40 15.04
C ILE A 45 -9.97 -1.44 14.00
N LYS A 46 -9.03 -2.34 13.69
CA LYS A 46 -9.21 -3.43 12.71
C LYS A 46 -8.92 -4.75 13.40
N SER A 47 -9.74 -5.76 13.12
CA SER A 47 -9.51 -7.11 13.64
C SER A 47 -9.86 -8.16 12.63
N GLY A 48 -9.22 -9.33 12.73
CA GLY A 48 -9.48 -10.43 11.84
C GLY A 48 -8.65 -11.67 12.19
N PHE A 49 -8.96 -12.74 11.48
CA PHE A 49 -8.28 -14.02 11.61
C PHE A 49 -8.40 -14.87 10.34
N ILE A 50 -7.51 -15.82 10.19
CA ILE A 50 -7.62 -16.88 9.17
C ILE A 50 -8.35 -18.05 9.81
N LYS A 51 -9.40 -18.58 9.15
CA LYS A 51 -10.16 -19.76 9.61
C LYS A 51 -9.23 -20.95 9.81
N ASN A 52 -9.38 -21.64 10.93
CA ASN A 52 -8.55 -22.77 11.34
C ASN A 52 -7.07 -22.43 11.63
N ALA A 53 -6.68 -21.17 11.67
CA ALA A 53 -5.38 -20.75 12.20
C ALA A 53 -5.43 -20.70 13.74
N LYS A 54 -4.28 -20.47 14.37
CA LYS A 54 -4.18 -20.45 15.84
C LYS A 54 -4.47 -19.08 16.46
N LYS A 55 -4.29 -18.00 15.69
CA LYS A 55 -4.27 -16.64 16.22
C LYS A 55 -5.29 -15.73 15.55
N PHE A 56 -5.84 -14.79 16.33
CA PHE A 56 -6.51 -13.60 15.79
C PHE A 56 -5.81 -12.34 16.29
N VAL A 57 -6.00 -11.24 15.58
CA VAL A 57 -5.32 -9.97 15.87
C VAL A 57 -6.34 -8.85 15.94
N VAL A 58 -6.14 -7.96 16.92
CA VAL A 58 -6.82 -6.68 17.04
C VAL A 58 -5.76 -5.60 16.97
N LYS A 59 -5.88 -4.70 16.00
CA LYS A 59 -5.01 -3.53 15.84
C LYS A 59 -5.76 -2.26 16.17
N CYS A 60 -5.14 -1.39 16.95
CA CYS A 60 -5.54 0.00 17.13
C CYS A 60 -4.42 0.88 16.56
N ALA A 61 -4.69 1.65 15.51
CA ALA A 61 -3.71 2.54 14.90
C ALA A 61 -4.38 3.82 14.41
N GLY A 62 -3.68 4.94 14.54
CA GLY A 62 -4.21 6.24 14.19
C GLY A 62 -3.18 7.19 13.62
N GLY A 63 -3.68 8.20 12.90
CA GLY A 63 -2.93 9.30 12.33
C GLY A 63 -3.26 10.63 13.02
N PHE A 64 -2.26 11.31 13.53
CA PHE A 64 -2.37 12.60 14.20
C PHE A 64 -1.42 13.63 13.55
N PRO A 65 -1.82 14.26 12.43
CA PRO A 65 -0.93 15.14 11.64
C PRO A 65 -0.34 16.31 12.43
N GLY A 66 -1.07 16.79 13.45
CA GLY A 66 -0.63 17.87 14.34
C GLY A 66 0.61 17.53 15.17
N ASN A 67 0.89 16.25 15.38
CA ASN A 67 2.02 15.77 16.16
C ASN A 67 3.38 16.21 15.59
N ALA A 68 3.47 16.46 14.28
CA ALA A 68 4.67 16.99 13.65
C ALA A 68 5.14 18.31 14.27
N LYS A 69 4.20 19.16 14.67
CA LYS A 69 4.49 20.45 15.35
C LYS A 69 5.01 20.25 16.79
N LEU A 70 4.78 19.08 17.35
CA LEU A 70 5.19 18.68 18.69
C LEU A 70 6.45 17.80 18.69
N ASN A 71 7.09 17.62 17.54
CA ASN A 71 8.21 16.70 17.33
C ASN A 71 7.86 15.24 17.75
N LYS A 72 6.60 14.84 17.56
CA LYS A 72 6.11 13.48 17.79
C LYS A 72 5.77 12.79 16.48
N SER A 73 5.76 11.45 16.48
CA SER A 73 5.27 10.67 15.34
C SER A 73 3.83 11.08 14.99
N THR A 74 3.57 11.22 13.70
CA THR A 74 2.21 11.46 13.17
C THR A 74 1.40 10.18 13.03
N SER A 75 2.04 9.01 13.18
CA SER A 75 1.41 7.69 13.22
C SER A 75 1.69 7.05 14.58
N SER A 76 0.72 6.35 15.15
CA SER A 76 0.87 5.60 16.39
C SER A 76 -0.09 4.41 16.39
N GLY A 77 0.25 3.38 17.15
CA GLY A 77 -0.63 2.21 17.26
C GLY A 77 -0.01 1.08 18.07
N LEU A 78 -0.79 0.03 18.21
CA LEU A 78 -0.39 -1.24 18.81
C LEU A 78 -1.18 -2.39 18.16
N MET A 79 -0.68 -3.61 18.29
CA MET A 79 -1.39 -4.82 17.91
C MET A 79 -1.47 -5.78 19.10
N MET A 80 -2.63 -6.41 19.29
CA MET A 80 -2.85 -7.46 20.28
C MET A 80 -3.09 -8.77 19.56
N VAL A 81 -2.38 -9.81 19.98
CA VAL A 81 -2.46 -11.17 19.43
C VAL A 81 -3.05 -12.09 20.45
N PHE A 82 -4.03 -12.88 20.03
CA PHE A 82 -4.80 -13.78 20.89
C PHE A 82 -4.84 -15.19 20.31
N ASP A 83 -4.98 -16.17 21.18
CA ASP A 83 -5.27 -17.55 20.78
C ASP A 83 -6.75 -17.68 20.36
N GLN A 84 -7.01 -18.29 19.18
CA GLN A 84 -8.38 -18.46 18.66
C GLN A 84 -9.22 -19.46 19.46
N MET A 85 -8.60 -20.40 20.18
CA MET A 85 -9.32 -21.45 20.89
C MET A 85 -9.69 -21.05 22.31
N THR A 86 -8.79 -20.33 22.99
CA THR A 86 -8.96 -20.00 24.41
C THR A 86 -9.32 -18.54 24.65
N GLY A 87 -9.02 -17.66 23.69
CA GLY A 87 -9.15 -16.21 23.84
C GLY A 87 -8.03 -15.58 24.68
N ASP A 88 -7.04 -16.37 25.11
CA ASP A 88 -5.91 -15.85 25.88
C ASP A 88 -5.09 -14.85 25.08
N THR A 89 -4.58 -13.84 25.77
CA THR A 89 -3.66 -12.87 25.16
C THR A 89 -2.26 -13.46 25.07
N ASP A 90 -1.76 -13.66 23.84
CA ASP A 90 -0.41 -14.18 23.62
C ASP A 90 0.64 -13.09 23.61
N ALA A 91 0.31 -11.94 23.00
CA ALA A 91 1.24 -10.83 22.90
C ALA A 91 0.54 -9.48 22.76
N ILE A 92 1.21 -8.43 23.20
CA ILE A 92 0.87 -7.04 22.91
C ILE A 92 2.12 -6.40 22.28
N LEU A 93 2.00 -5.97 21.03
CA LEU A 93 3.09 -5.36 20.26
C LEU A 93 2.96 -3.84 20.34
N PHE A 94 3.75 -3.22 21.19
CA PHE A 94 3.85 -1.77 21.33
C PHE A 94 4.86 -1.23 20.28
N ASP A 95 4.46 -1.19 19.04
CA ASP A 95 5.32 -0.84 17.90
C ASP A 95 5.21 0.63 17.47
N GLY A 96 4.33 1.40 18.10
CA GLY A 96 4.11 2.80 17.74
C GLY A 96 3.55 2.99 16.32
N GLY A 97 2.99 1.93 15.71
CA GLY A 97 2.48 1.94 14.34
C GLY A 97 3.48 1.44 13.28
N PHE A 98 4.71 1.11 13.66
CA PHE A 98 5.77 0.67 12.76
C PHE A 98 5.35 -0.55 11.92
N LEU A 99 4.75 -1.57 12.52
CA LEU A 99 4.29 -2.76 11.80
C LEU A 99 3.15 -2.45 10.82
N THR A 100 2.33 -1.45 11.12
CA THR A 100 1.31 -0.95 10.17
C THR A 100 1.99 -0.35 8.93
N ASP A 101 3.06 0.42 9.10
CA ASP A 101 3.80 1.01 7.99
C ASP A 101 4.50 -0.07 7.16
N VAL A 102 5.13 -1.04 7.81
CA VAL A 102 5.81 -2.17 7.16
C VAL A 102 4.83 -3.01 6.34
N ARG A 103 3.69 -3.48 6.92
CA ARG A 103 2.72 -4.30 6.19
C ARG A 103 2.10 -3.56 5.00
N THR A 104 1.97 -2.24 5.10
CA THR A 104 1.46 -1.40 4.02
C THR A 104 2.45 -1.38 2.85
N ALA A 105 3.74 -1.21 3.14
CA ALA A 105 4.78 -1.21 2.12
C ALA A 105 4.97 -2.60 1.48
N ILE A 106 4.87 -3.67 2.27
CA ILE A 106 4.89 -5.05 1.74
C ILE A 106 3.77 -5.27 0.71
N ALA A 107 2.56 -4.79 0.98
CA ALA A 107 1.44 -4.93 0.05
C ALA A 107 1.72 -4.25 -1.30
N GLY A 108 2.23 -3.02 -1.28
CA GLY A 108 2.63 -2.32 -2.50
C GLY A 108 3.76 -3.03 -3.25
N ALA A 109 4.77 -3.52 -2.54
CA ALA A 109 5.86 -4.28 -3.12
C ALA A 109 5.37 -5.58 -3.77
N ILE A 110 4.51 -6.35 -3.09
CA ILE A 110 3.90 -7.58 -3.64
C ILE A 110 3.12 -7.27 -4.93
N ALA A 111 2.27 -6.24 -4.91
CA ALA A 111 1.52 -5.84 -6.10
C ALA A 111 2.45 -5.46 -7.26
N ALA A 112 3.49 -4.68 -6.97
CA ALA A 112 4.47 -4.26 -7.97
C ALA A 112 5.22 -5.45 -8.59
N THR A 113 5.53 -6.53 -7.84
CA THR A 113 6.19 -7.72 -8.43
C THR A 113 5.36 -8.40 -9.50
N LYS A 114 4.03 -8.23 -9.50
CA LYS A 114 3.09 -8.82 -10.47
C LYS A 114 2.69 -7.86 -11.59
N LEU A 115 2.53 -6.60 -11.24
CA LEU A 115 1.83 -5.62 -12.08
C LEU A 115 2.73 -4.55 -12.67
N ALA A 116 3.91 -4.30 -12.09
CA ALA A 116 4.86 -3.32 -12.60
C ALA A 116 5.64 -3.87 -13.80
N PRO A 117 6.14 -3.00 -14.69
CA PRO A 117 7.08 -3.41 -15.72
C PRO A 117 8.28 -4.13 -15.13
N GLN A 118 8.65 -5.26 -15.74
CA GLN A 118 9.76 -6.08 -15.27
C GLN A 118 11.13 -5.45 -15.63
N SER A 119 12.20 -6.02 -15.09
CA SER A 119 13.58 -5.62 -15.40
C SER A 119 13.79 -5.56 -16.93
N GLY A 120 14.35 -4.44 -17.41
CA GLY A 120 14.51 -4.14 -18.83
C GLY A 120 13.43 -3.20 -19.37
N ALA A 121 12.16 -3.38 -18.94
CA ALA A 121 11.05 -2.50 -19.29
C ALA A 121 10.79 -1.39 -18.25
N LEU A 122 11.26 -1.55 -17.03
CA LEU A 122 11.13 -0.53 -15.97
C LEU A 122 12.06 0.65 -16.26
N LYS A 123 11.47 1.81 -16.54
CA LYS A 123 12.22 3.04 -16.86
C LYS A 123 12.62 3.81 -15.60
N ALA A 124 11.66 4.13 -14.78
CA ALA A 124 11.86 4.86 -13.53
C ALA A 124 10.69 4.63 -12.58
N ILE A 125 10.93 4.91 -11.28
CA ILE A 125 9.95 4.83 -10.20
C ILE A 125 9.54 6.26 -9.84
N GLY A 126 8.23 6.54 -9.89
CA GLY A 126 7.64 7.79 -9.45
C GLY A 126 7.06 7.66 -8.03
N ILE A 127 7.45 8.55 -7.14
CA ILE A 127 6.91 8.62 -5.77
C ILE A 127 6.11 9.92 -5.62
N VAL A 128 4.79 9.78 -5.49
CA VAL A 128 3.87 10.91 -5.26
C VAL A 128 3.56 10.99 -3.76
N GLY A 129 4.17 11.98 -3.10
CA GLY A 129 4.17 12.15 -1.65
C GLY A 129 5.56 12.06 -1.05
N THR A 130 5.76 12.70 0.12
CA THR A 130 7.05 12.77 0.81
C THR A 130 6.94 12.36 2.28
N GLY A 131 5.89 11.63 2.62
CA GLY A 131 5.59 11.15 3.96
C GLY A 131 6.35 9.88 4.33
N LEU A 132 5.98 9.29 5.46
CA LEU A 132 6.57 8.07 5.98
C LEU A 132 6.37 6.90 5.00
N GLN A 133 5.15 6.71 4.49
CA GLN A 133 4.87 5.65 3.52
C GLN A 133 5.68 5.78 2.21
N ALA A 134 5.95 6.99 1.74
CA ALA A 134 6.80 7.18 0.55
C ALA A 134 8.18 6.53 0.72
N ARG A 135 8.76 6.63 1.92
CA ARG A 135 10.04 6.01 2.29
C ARG A 135 9.97 4.50 2.37
N PHE A 136 8.96 3.99 3.08
CA PHE A 136 8.75 2.57 3.25
C PHE A 136 8.49 1.88 1.91
N GLN A 137 7.64 2.43 1.07
CA GLN A 137 7.34 1.89 -0.26
C GLN A 137 8.62 1.78 -1.11
N LEU A 138 9.43 2.83 -1.18
CA LEU A 138 10.66 2.81 -1.97
C LEU A 138 11.68 1.78 -1.43
N ARG A 139 11.85 1.69 -0.11
CA ARG A 139 12.73 0.69 0.52
C ARG A 139 12.26 -0.73 0.22
N TRP A 140 10.95 -0.99 0.32
CA TRP A 140 10.39 -2.32 0.07
C TRP A 140 10.38 -2.72 -1.40
N LEU A 141 10.26 -1.78 -2.33
CA LEU A 141 10.52 -2.05 -3.75
C LEU A 141 11.96 -2.57 -3.96
N ARG A 142 12.96 -1.96 -3.33
CA ARG A 142 14.34 -2.44 -3.40
C ARG A 142 14.51 -3.84 -2.79
N ILE A 143 13.83 -4.15 -1.68
CA ILE A 143 13.86 -5.48 -1.05
C ILE A 143 13.36 -6.57 -2.01
N VAL A 144 12.36 -6.25 -2.84
CA VAL A 144 11.85 -7.19 -3.86
C VAL A 144 12.57 -7.04 -5.22
N ASN A 145 13.77 -6.44 -5.24
CA ASN A 145 14.62 -6.23 -6.41
C ASN A 145 14.01 -5.37 -7.53
N ILE A 146 13.08 -4.48 -7.21
CA ILE A 146 12.59 -3.45 -8.12
C ILE A 146 13.40 -2.19 -7.89
N VAL A 147 14.36 -1.94 -8.78
CA VAL A 147 15.34 -0.84 -8.69
C VAL A 147 15.41 -0.10 -10.01
N ALA A 148 15.25 1.21 -9.98
CA ALA A 148 15.39 2.11 -11.13
C ALA A 148 15.62 3.54 -10.61
N PRO A 149 15.99 4.54 -11.44
CA PRO A 149 15.99 5.94 -11.07
C PRO A 149 14.64 6.36 -10.48
N VAL A 150 14.66 7.23 -9.49
CA VAL A 150 13.47 7.64 -8.72
C VAL A 150 13.15 9.10 -9.01
N TYR A 151 11.89 9.39 -9.30
CA TYR A 151 11.36 10.74 -9.37
C TYR A 151 10.42 10.94 -8.19
N VAL A 152 10.55 12.06 -7.49
CA VAL A 152 9.67 12.38 -6.35
C VAL A 152 8.98 13.71 -6.55
N TRP A 153 7.68 13.72 -6.27
CA TRP A 153 6.88 14.93 -6.20
C TRP A 153 6.12 15.03 -4.88
N GLY A 154 6.02 16.24 -4.35
CA GLY A 154 5.21 16.57 -3.18
C GLY A 154 4.81 18.04 -3.19
N ARG A 155 3.73 18.39 -2.48
CA ARG A 155 3.21 19.78 -2.41
C ARG A 155 4.22 20.82 -1.90
N SER A 156 5.26 20.41 -1.21
CA SER A 156 6.31 21.29 -0.69
C SER A 156 7.64 20.88 -1.30
N MET A 157 8.25 21.76 -2.06
CA MET A 157 9.59 21.59 -2.61
C MET A 157 10.64 21.31 -1.53
N GLU A 158 10.55 22.00 -0.39
CA GLU A 158 11.44 21.77 0.75
C GLU A 158 11.36 20.31 1.25
N LYS A 159 10.13 19.78 1.41
CA LYS A 159 9.93 18.37 1.83
C LYS A 159 10.36 17.39 0.75
N SER A 160 10.17 17.71 -0.53
CA SER A 160 10.64 16.88 -1.64
C SER A 160 12.17 16.84 -1.68
N ALA A 161 12.83 17.98 -1.49
CA ALA A 161 14.29 18.05 -1.40
C ALA A 161 14.84 17.30 -0.17
N ALA A 162 14.17 17.41 0.98
CA ALA A 162 14.54 16.66 2.19
C ALA A 162 14.39 15.14 1.98
N TYR A 163 13.30 14.70 1.36
CA TYR A 163 13.08 13.31 0.97
C TYR A 163 14.18 12.81 0.02
N ALA A 164 14.46 13.56 -1.05
CA ALA A 164 15.49 13.22 -2.02
C ALA A 164 16.87 13.09 -1.35
N LYS A 165 17.24 14.04 -0.49
CA LYS A 165 18.50 13.99 0.27
C LYS A 165 18.60 12.74 1.12
N GLU A 166 17.53 12.36 1.84
CA GLU A 166 17.48 11.18 2.70
C GLU A 166 17.62 9.90 1.87
N MET A 167 16.82 9.74 0.83
CA MET A 167 16.85 8.53 0.01
C MET A 167 18.15 8.41 -0.80
N THR A 168 18.74 9.53 -1.23
CA THR A 168 20.07 9.51 -1.88
C THR A 168 21.15 9.04 -0.90
N ALA A 169 21.08 9.42 0.36
CA ALA A 169 22.01 8.93 1.39
C ALA A 169 21.86 7.40 1.64
N GLU A 170 20.68 6.83 1.31
CA GLU A 170 20.44 5.37 1.33
C GLU A 170 20.81 4.66 0.01
N GLY A 171 21.38 5.39 -0.95
CA GLY A 171 21.86 4.84 -2.22
C GLY A 171 20.82 4.77 -3.33
N PHE A 172 19.72 5.52 -3.24
CA PHE A 172 18.80 5.71 -4.36
C PHE A 172 19.23 6.89 -5.23
N GLU A 173 19.02 6.81 -6.54
CA GLU A 173 19.18 7.93 -7.46
C GLU A 173 17.84 8.69 -7.52
N VAL A 174 17.76 9.86 -6.86
CA VAL A 174 16.49 10.59 -6.69
C VAL A 174 16.51 11.96 -7.35
N THR A 175 15.54 12.20 -8.24
CA THR A 175 15.26 13.49 -8.89
C THR A 175 13.99 14.09 -8.32
N VAL A 176 14.01 15.37 -7.94
CA VAL A 176 12.83 16.11 -7.47
C VAL A 176 12.12 16.73 -8.67
N CYS A 177 10.81 16.51 -8.79
CA CYS A 177 9.96 17.12 -9.80
C CYS A 177 9.25 18.36 -9.24
N GLU A 178 9.17 19.42 -10.04
CA GLU A 178 8.37 20.60 -9.71
C GLU A 178 6.88 20.36 -9.95
N GLN A 179 6.55 19.61 -10.99
CA GLN A 179 5.18 19.26 -11.38
C GLN A 179 5.00 17.73 -11.37
N VAL A 180 3.81 17.27 -11.01
CA VAL A 180 3.50 15.83 -10.99
C VAL A 180 3.49 15.24 -12.40
N GLU A 181 3.16 16.02 -13.41
CA GLU A 181 3.17 15.63 -14.82
C GLU A 181 4.57 15.27 -15.30
N GLU A 182 5.60 15.94 -14.80
CA GLU A 182 7.00 15.59 -15.09
C GLU A 182 7.30 14.16 -14.61
N LEU A 183 6.89 13.82 -13.39
CA LEU A 183 7.01 12.47 -12.85
C LEU A 183 6.22 11.47 -13.70
N CYS A 184 4.96 11.77 -14.04
CA CYS A 184 4.10 10.89 -14.82
C CYS A 184 4.64 10.62 -16.23
N ASN A 185 5.37 11.56 -16.81
CA ASN A 185 5.97 11.43 -18.15
C ASN A 185 7.31 10.67 -18.16
N ASN A 186 7.98 10.55 -17.02
CA ASN A 186 9.28 9.87 -16.92
C ASN A 186 9.18 8.46 -16.30
N CYS A 187 8.12 8.18 -15.55
CA CYS A 187 8.01 6.95 -14.78
C CYS A 187 6.93 6.00 -15.34
N ASN A 188 7.21 4.70 -15.27
CA ASN A 188 6.22 3.66 -15.59
C ASN A 188 5.92 2.70 -14.42
N LEU A 189 6.45 3.00 -13.23
CA LEU A 189 5.98 2.52 -11.94
C LEU A 189 5.76 3.74 -11.04
N ILE A 190 4.52 4.01 -10.66
CA ILE A 190 4.16 5.17 -9.83
C ILE A 190 3.54 4.68 -8.53
N VAL A 191 4.04 5.20 -7.41
CA VAL A 191 3.49 4.93 -6.07
C VAL A 191 2.93 6.22 -5.49
N THR A 192 1.65 6.22 -5.12
CA THR A 192 1.01 7.38 -4.50
C THR A 192 0.76 7.12 -3.01
N THR A 193 1.14 8.09 -2.17
CA THR A 193 1.13 7.93 -0.70
C THR A 193 0.69 9.21 0.01
N THR A 194 -0.23 9.95 -0.58
CA THR A 194 -0.66 11.23 -0.03
C THR A 194 -1.97 11.13 0.73
N SER A 195 -2.27 12.12 1.54
CA SER A 195 -3.58 12.28 2.20
C SER A 195 -4.53 13.19 1.39
N ALA A 196 -4.35 13.27 0.07
CA ALA A 196 -5.14 14.15 -0.78
C ALA A 196 -6.63 13.81 -0.77
N ARG A 197 -7.46 14.84 -0.89
CA ARG A 197 -8.92 14.71 -1.03
C ARG A 197 -9.40 15.05 -2.44
N SER A 198 -8.47 15.35 -3.34
CA SER A 198 -8.70 15.60 -4.76
C SER A 198 -7.58 14.97 -5.56
N ALA A 199 -7.90 14.55 -6.77
CA ALA A 199 -6.93 13.90 -7.65
C ALA A 199 -5.67 14.76 -7.86
N ILE A 200 -4.53 14.09 -7.84
CA ILE A 200 -3.21 14.65 -8.10
C ILE A 200 -2.69 14.09 -9.44
N VAL A 201 -2.82 12.78 -9.64
CA VAL A 201 -2.40 12.11 -10.88
C VAL A 201 -3.59 12.05 -11.82
N HIS A 202 -3.49 12.74 -12.96
CA HIS A 202 -4.60 12.86 -13.91
C HIS A 202 -4.44 11.95 -15.13
N ASP A 203 -3.22 11.72 -15.58
CA ASP A 203 -2.91 10.83 -16.70
C ASP A 203 -1.50 10.25 -16.54
N VAL A 204 -1.26 9.13 -17.22
CA VAL A 204 0.04 8.45 -17.26
C VAL A 204 0.27 7.87 -18.65
N LEU A 205 1.52 7.57 -18.96
CA LEU A 205 1.88 6.93 -20.22
C LEU A 205 1.35 5.47 -20.28
N PRO A 206 1.06 4.98 -21.49
CA PRO A 206 0.81 3.55 -21.68
C PRO A 206 1.96 2.71 -21.11
N GLY A 207 1.63 1.55 -20.58
CA GLY A 207 2.61 0.68 -19.94
C GLY A 207 2.90 1.01 -18.48
N THR A 208 2.20 1.96 -17.85
CA THR A 208 2.42 2.35 -16.46
C THR A 208 1.65 1.47 -15.48
N HIS A 209 2.32 1.08 -14.38
CA HIS A 209 1.68 0.55 -13.18
C HIS A 209 1.58 1.62 -12.09
N ILE A 210 0.42 1.72 -11.44
CA ILE A 210 0.19 2.63 -10.32
C ILE A 210 -0.13 1.81 -9.07
N THR A 211 0.67 1.97 -8.01
CA THR A 211 0.40 1.47 -6.66
C THR A 211 -0.20 2.61 -5.84
N ALA A 212 -1.51 2.63 -5.67
CA ALA A 212 -2.24 3.69 -4.97
C ALA A 212 -2.47 3.29 -3.50
N MET A 213 -1.77 3.98 -2.59
CA MET A 213 -1.73 3.65 -1.17
C MET A 213 -2.33 4.72 -0.26
N GLY A 214 -2.64 5.92 -0.80
CA GLY A 214 -3.05 7.05 0.03
C GLY A 214 -4.55 7.18 0.23
N SER A 215 -5.36 6.52 -0.60
CA SER A 215 -6.83 6.58 -0.55
C SER A 215 -7.40 5.50 0.38
N ASP A 216 -7.03 5.52 1.65
CA ASP A 216 -7.35 4.50 2.66
C ASP A 216 -8.58 4.83 3.52
N GLY A 217 -9.35 5.86 3.16
CA GLY A 217 -10.53 6.30 3.89
C GLY A 217 -11.44 7.24 3.11
N LEU A 218 -12.64 7.45 3.64
CA LEU A 218 -13.67 8.26 3.01
C LEU A 218 -13.19 9.67 2.63
N GLY A 219 -13.47 10.06 1.39
CA GLY A 219 -13.15 11.38 0.87
C GLY A 219 -11.69 11.61 0.51
N LYS A 220 -10.83 10.60 0.62
CA LYS A 220 -9.47 10.65 0.07
C LYS A 220 -9.47 10.23 -1.39
N ARG A 221 -8.58 10.84 -2.18
CA ARG A 221 -8.42 10.52 -3.61
C ARG A 221 -7.11 11.08 -4.15
N GLU A 222 -6.34 10.26 -4.82
CA GLU A 222 -5.07 10.61 -5.44
C GLU A 222 -5.15 10.57 -6.98
N LEU A 223 -5.98 9.66 -7.54
CA LEU A 223 -6.11 9.44 -8.97
C LEU A 223 -7.39 10.09 -9.52
N SER A 224 -7.31 10.63 -10.73
CA SER A 224 -8.50 11.14 -11.41
C SER A 224 -9.45 9.98 -11.81
N LYS A 225 -10.74 10.27 -11.81
CA LYS A 225 -11.75 9.31 -12.27
C LYS A 225 -11.44 8.82 -13.69
N VAL A 226 -11.07 9.72 -14.58
CA VAL A 226 -10.74 9.40 -15.98
C VAL A 226 -9.59 8.41 -16.07
N LEU A 227 -8.55 8.58 -15.25
CA LEU A 227 -7.41 7.67 -15.21
C LEU A 227 -7.82 6.29 -14.68
N VAL A 228 -8.63 6.25 -13.62
CA VAL A 228 -9.15 4.99 -13.06
C VAL A 228 -10.02 4.24 -14.07
N GLU A 229 -10.90 4.93 -14.79
CA GLU A 229 -11.75 4.35 -15.84
C GLU A 229 -10.94 3.90 -17.08
N LYS A 230 -9.87 4.63 -17.43
CA LYS A 230 -8.95 4.32 -18.55
C LYS A 230 -8.07 3.10 -18.28
N ALA A 231 -7.83 2.74 -17.02
CA ALA A 231 -6.93 1.64 -16.67
C ALA A 231 -7.44 0.30 -17.24
N ASP A 232 -6.54 -0.46 -17.85
CA ASP A 232 -6.85 -1.74 -18.48
C ASP A 232 -7.03 -2.87 -17.46
N PHE A 233 -6.36 -2.76 -16.31
CA PHE A 233 -6.44 -3.77 -15.27
C PHE A 233 -6.40 -3.14 -13.87
N ARG A 234 -7.39 -3.47 -13.06
CA ARG A 234 -7.60 -2.89 -11.74
C ARG A 234 -7.58 -4.00 -10.70
N VAL A 235 -6.72 -3.83 -9.69
CA VAL A 235 -6.52 -4.78 -8.60
C VAL A 235 -6.76 -4.06 -7.27
N ALA A 236 -7.44 -4.72 -6.35
CA ALA A 236 -7.75 -4.20 -5.02
C ALA A 236 -7.12 -5.10 -3.95
N ASP A 237 -6.76 -4.56 -2.80
CA ASP A 237 -6.45 -5.37 -1.62
C ASP A 237 -7.73 -5.99 -1.02
N SER A 238 -8.84 -5.26 -1.08
CA SER A 238 -10.19 -5.72 -0.82
C SER A 238 -11.15 -5.05 -1.79
N ARG A 239 -11.74 -5.82 -2.71
CA ARG A 239 -12.73 -5.31 -3.67
C ARG A 239 -13.84 -4.53 -2.98
N LYS A 240 -14.36 -5.07 -1.87
CA LYS A 240 -15.42 -4.45 -1.09
C LYS A 240 -15.03 -3.08 -0.55
N GLN A 241 -13.82 -2.94 0.02
CA GLN A 241 -13.37 -1.68 0.60
C GLN A 241 -12.98 -0.66 -0.48
N CYS A 242 -12.21 -1.08 -1.48
CA CYS A 242 -11.76 -0.18 -2.55
C CYS A 242 -12.93 0.39 -3.37
N LEU A 243 -13.95 -0.41 -3.64
CA LEU A 243 -15.19 0.07 -4.28
C LEU A 243 -16.05 0.93 -3.37
N ALA A 244 -15.90 0.86 -2.06
CA ALA A 244 -16.66 1.69 -1.12
C ALA A 244 -16.02 3.07 -0.90
N PHE A 245 -14.69 3.15 -0.76
CA PHE A 245 -13.99 4.38 -0.39
C PHE A 245 -12.55 4.52 -0.90
N GLY A 246 -12.00 3.54 -1.65
CA GLY A 246 -10.69 3.65 -2.30
C GLY A 246 -10.73 4.44 -3.61
N GLU A 247 -9.65 4.37 -4.38
CA GLU A 247 -9.58 4.98 -5.72
C GLU A 247 -10.63 4.40 -6.67
N LEU A 248 -10.91 3.09 -6.55
CA LEU A 248 -11.87 2.38 -7.41
C LEU A 248 -13.33 2.70 -7.09
N SER A 249 -13.62 3.46 -6.02
CA SER A 249 -14.99 3.86 -5.64
C SER A 249 -15.69 4.76 -6.69
N CYS A 250 -14.94 5.32 -7.63
CA CYS A 250 -15.51 6.13 -8.72
C CYS A 250 -15.97 5.29 -9.92
N LEU A 251 -15.71 3.98 -9.95
CA LEU A 251 -16.11 3.12 -11.04
C LEU A 251 -17.64 2.93 -11.08
N PRO A 252 -18.25 2.88 -12.26
CA PRO A 252 -19.65 2.52 -12.41
C PRO A 252 -19.88 1.06 -11.97
N LYS A 253 -21.06 0.76 -11.44
CA LYS A 253 -21.40 -0.59 -10.95
C LYS A 253 -21.20 -1.69 -11.98
N SER A 254 -21.36 -1.39 -13.27
CA SER A 254 -21.14 -2.34 -14.37
C SER A 254 -19.69 -2.81 -14.49
N GLU A 255 -18.74 -2.09 -13.91
CA GLU A 255 -17.31 -2.43 -13.95
C GLU A 255 -16.80 -3.07 -12.65
N HIS A 256 -17.62 -3.16 -11.60
CA HIS A 256 -17.20 -3.71 -10.31
C HIS A 256 -16.71 -5.16 -10.41
N ASP A 257 -17.30 -5.98 -11.28
CA ASP A 257 -16.91 -7.38 -11.47
C ASP A 257 -15.59 -7.54 -12.24
N SER A 258 -15.12 -6.49 -12.91
CA SER A 258 -13.81 -6.48 -13.58
C SER A 258 -12.64 -6.31 -12.61
N VAL A 259 -12.89 -5.76 -11.41
CA VAL A 259 -11.87 -5.55 -10.39
C VAL A 259 -11.45 -6.90 -9.81
N ARG A 260 -10.15 -7.18 -9.78
CA ARG A 260 -9.58 -8.36 -9.15
C ARG A 260 -9.05 -8.05 -7.76
N GLU A 261 -9.09 -9.02 -6.86
CA GLU A 261 -8.35 -8.91 -5.61
C GLU A 261 -6.90 -9.35 -5.79
N LEU A 262 -5.97 -8.77 -5.04
CA LEU A 262 -4.55 -9.13 -5.11
C LEU A 262 -4.34 -10.63 -4.86
N GLY A 263 -5.12 -11.22 -3.95
CA GLY A 263 -5.08 -12.66 -3.69
C GLY A 263 -5.49 -13.50 -4.90
N GLU A 264 -6.45 -13.07 -5.72
CA GLU A 264 -6.83 -13.74 -6.97
C GLU A 264 -5.66 -13.72 -7.98
N VAL A 265 -4.97 -12.58 -8.08
CA VAL A 265 -3.78 -12.43 -8.94
C VAL A 265 -2.65 -13.35 -8.48
N LEU A 266 -2.42 -13.44 -7.17
CA LEU A 266 -1.38 -14.28 -6.57
C LEU A 266 -1.69 -15.77 -6.63
N LEU A 267 -2.96 -16.15 -6.76
CA LEU A 267 -3.42 -17.53 -6.90
C LEU A 267 -3.34 -18.05 -8.35
N ASP A 268 -3.17 -17.17 -9.32
CA ASP A 268 -3.14 -17.56 -10.72
C ASP A 268 -1.86 -18.36 -11.06
N PRO A 269 -1.98 -19.66 -11.38
CA PRO A 269 -0.82 -20.51 -11.64
C PRO A 269 -0.21 -20.29 -13.03
N ASN A 270 -0.94 -19.63 -13.93
CA ASN A 270 -0.57 -19.49 -15.33
C ASN A 270 -0.01 -18.10 -15.66
N GLY A 271 0.06 -17.21 -14.68
CA GLY A 271 0.54 -15.84 -14.89
C GLY A 271 -0.33 -15.00 -15.82
N LYS A 272 -1.62 -15.33 -15.96
CA LYS A 272 -2.57 -14.59 -16.80
C LYS A 272 -2.63 -13.10 -16.48
N TYR A 273 -2.44 -12.79 -15.21
CA TYR A 273 -2.50 -11.41 -14.68
C TYR A 273 -1.14 -10.75 -14.60
N ASP A 274 -0.06 -11.53 -14.73
CA ASP A 274 1.29 -11.02 -14.66
C ASP A 274 1.53 -9.99 -15.78
N ARG A 275 2.42 -9.07 -15.52
CA ARG A 275 2.86 -8.11 -16.53
C ARG A 275 3.53 -8.85 -17.68
N GLY A 276 3.14 -8.50 -18.92
CA GLY A 276 3.78 -8.98 -20.14
C GLY A 276 5.20 -8.41 -20.31
N GLY A 277 5.81 -8.71 -21.48
CA GLY A 277 7.13 -8.17 -21.84
C GLY A 277 7.12 -6.65 -22.10
N GLU A 278 8.17 -6.16 -22.74
CA GLU A 278 8.40 -4.72 -23.02
C GLU A 278 7.26 -4.07 -23.82
N ASP A 279 6.56 -4.83 -24.64
CA ASP A 279 5.44 -4.34 -25.46
C ASP A 279 4.11 -4.24 -24.70
N ASP A 280 4.06 -4.61 -23.40
CA ASP A 280 2.83 -4.52 -22.60
C ASP A 280 2.48 -3.07 -22.26
N GLN A 281 1.56 -2.51 -23.03
CA GLN A 281 1.11 -1.12 -22.91
C GLN A 281 -0.05 -0.94 -21.92
N ARG A 282 -0.45 -1.98 -21.18
CA ARG A 282 -1.54 -1.88 -20.21
C ARG A 282 -1.22 -0.86 -19.12
N ILE A 283 -2.19 -0.01 -18.80
CA ILE A 283 -2.20 0.79 -17.58
C ILE A 283 -2.83 -0.08 -16.49
N THR A 284 -2.09 -0.33 -15.42
CA THR A 284 -2.57 -1.17 -14.31
C THR A 284 -2.60 -0.37 -13.02
N ILE A 285 -3.62 -0.59 -12.18
CA ILE A 285 -3.77 0.08 -10.89
C ILE A 285 -3.91 -0.98 -9.81
N PHE A 286 -3.14 -0.86 -8.73
CA PHE A 286 -3.39 -1.51 -7.46
C PHE A 286 -3.87 -0.48 -6.45
N ASP A 287 -5.11 -0.65 -5.96
CA ASP A 287 -5.73 0.20 -4.95
C ASP A 287 -5.69 -0.51 -3.59
N SER A 288 -5.14 0.14 -2.58
CA SER A 288 -4.98 -0.44 -1.25
C SER A 288 -5.54 0.45 -0.16
N THR A 289 -6.58 -0.04 0.49
CA THR A 289 -7.23 0.62 1.63
C THR A 289 -6.81 0.03 2.98
N GLY A 290 -6.04 -1.04 2.96
CA GLY A 290 -5.56 -1.74 4.14
C GLY A 290 -6.60 -2.69 4.75
N VAL A 291 -6.37 -3.99 4.63
CA VAL A 291 -7.24 -5.06 5.16
C VAL A 291 -6.63 -5.66 6.43
N ALA A 292 -7.48 -5.99 7.41
CA ALA A 292 -7.03 -6.55 8.70
C ALA A 292 -6.16 -7.82 8.56
N ILE A 293 -6.30 -8.58 7.47
CA ILE A 293 -5.45 -9.75 7.23
C ILE A 293 -3.96 -9.39 7.15
N GLN A 294 -3.62 -8.21 6.65
CA GLN A 294 -2.24 -7.75 6.61
C GLN A 294 -1.69 -7.57 8.04
N ASP A 295 -2.55 -7.08 8.95
CA ASP A 295 -2.18 -6.89 10.35
C ASP A 295 -2.00 -8.25 11.07
N VAL A 296 -2.84 -9.25 10.75
CA VAL A 296 -2.69 -10.64 11.24
C VAL A 296 -1.37 -11.23 10.76
N CYS A 297 -1.06 -11.09 9.47
CA CYS A 297 0.14 -11.67 8.88
C CYS A 297 1.42 -11.04 9.44
N ILE A 298 1.46 -9.72 9.61
CA ILE A 298 2.65 -9.05 10.12
C ILE A 298 2.85 -9.35 11.62
N ALA A 299 1.80 -9.30 12.44
CA ALA A 299 1.89 -9.58 13.86
C ALA A 299 2.33 -11.01 14.15
N CYS A 300 1.74 -12.01 13.45
CA CYS A 300 2.15 -13.41 13.56
C CYS A 300 3.48 -13.71 12.86
N GLY A 301 3.99 -12.79 12.07
CA GLY A 301 5.27 -12.94 11.36
C GLY A 301 6.47 -12.53 12.19
N VAL A 302 6.28 -11.64 13.16
CA VAL A 302 7.34 -11.14 14.06
C VAL A 302 7.39 -11.88 15.40
N LEU A 303 6.39 -12.74 15.69
CA LEU A 303 6.34 -13.64 16.84
C LEU A 303 6.89 -15.02 16.49
#